data_fb372a5239bbf19739c6cd40148240a7
#
_entry.id   fb372a5239bbf19739c6cd40148240a7
#
_cell.length_a   1.000
_cell.length_b   1.000
_cell.length_c   1.000
_cell.angle_alpha   90.00
_cell.angle_beta   90.00
_cell.angle_gamma   90.00
#
_symmetry.space_group_name_H-M   'P 1'
#
loop_
_entity.id
_entity.type
_entity.pdbx_description
1 polymer ?
#
loop_
_entity_poly.entity_id
_entity_poly.type
_entity_poly.pdbx_seq_one_letter_code
_entity_poly.pdbx_strand_id
1 'polypeptide(L)'
;MIHPELNGVVPAAILPMTKDYQPDFDSFRCYLEWLISQNALAFAVNMDTGEGPQLNLQERLEVIRVAKEIAGDHHPVLAGLMAGGTIDAIAQAKLFAEAGVDALVVFPNAAFRNQPLDPRIPVNYHWSIAEESGLPIVLFQLASVFGGVNYTRAILLELIKIPQVIGVKEASFDVQYFAYTVETLAMADRSITLLTGNDRFITESFLLGATGALLGFAAIGCGLVAKQIAALHQGDLEILVKLRPIVQGFADYIYRDPVLDYRARCKAALARIGVIDHSSIYVRPPLFEVSEDEFSSLDEALHHAGML
;
A
#
# COMPACT_ATOMS: atom_id res chain seq x y z
N MET A 1 -15.92 -18.30 -0.53
CA MET A 1 -15.80 -16.86 -0.19
C MET A 1 -15.54 -16.09 -1.47
N ILE A 2 -16.28 -14.99 -1.69
CA ILE A 2 -15.98 -14.08 -2.81
C ILE A 2 -14.76 -13.28 -2.37
N HIS A 3 -13.67 -13.41 -3.08
CA HIS A 3 -12.46 -12.65 -2.81
C HIS A 3 -12.56 -11.26 -3.49
N PRO A 4 -12.06 -10.20 -2.86
CA PRO A 4 -12.05 -8.89 -3.50
C PRO A 4 -11.18 -8.91 -4.76
N GLU A 5 -11.75 -8.41 -5.86
CA GLU A 5 -10.97 -8.16 -7.07
C GLU A 5 -10.16 -6.87 -6.87
N LEU A 6 -8.84 -6.94 -7.06
CA LEU A 6 -7.92 -5.83 -6.80
C LEU A 6 -7.33 -5.25 -8.09
N ASN A 7 -8.13 -5.19 -9.17
CA ASN A 7 -7.71 -4.73 -10.50
C ASN A 7 -7.83 -3.21 -10.68
N GLY A 8 -7.49 -2.45 -9.67
CA GLY A 8 -7.57 -1.00 -9.64
C GLY A 8 -6.53 -0.39 -8.70
N VAL A 9 -6.75 0.86 -8.30
CA VAL A 9 -5.86 1.53 -7.35
C VAL A 9 -6.32 1.29 -5.92
N VAL A 10 -5.39 0.80 -5.11
CA VAL A 10 -5.53 0.60 -3.67
C VAL A 10 -4.53 1.53 -2.98
N PRO A 11 -4.93 2.73 -2.54
CA PRO A 11 -4.04 3.61 -1.81
C PRO A 11 -3.64 2.98 -0.48
N ALA A 12 -2.33 2.98 -0.18
CA ALA A 12 -1.87 2.79 1.18
C ALA A 12 -2.17 4.08 1.95
N ALA A 13 -3.30 4.10 2.66
CA ALA A 13 -3.83 5.30 3.28
C ALA A 13 -2.89 5.86 4.36
N ILE A 14 -2.72 7.20 4.39
CA ILE A 14 -2.09 7.89 5.52
C ILE A 14 -3.06 7.91 6.71
N LEU A 15 -2.54 8.14 7.90
CA LEU A 15 -3.35 8.44 9.09
C LEU A 15 -3.03 9.85 9.57
N PRO A 16 -3.96 10.80 9.45
CA PRO A 16 -3.79 12.14 10.02
C PRO A 16 -3.54 12.07 11.52
N MET A 17 -2.63 12.89 12.03
CA MET A 17 -2.29 12.91 13.45
C MET A 17 -2.22 14.34 13.96
N THR A 18 -2.73 14.56 15.16
CA THR A 18 -2.63 15.84 15.89
C THR A 18 -1.21 16.09 16.35
N LYS A 19 -0.94 17.31 16.87
CA LYS A 19 0.35 17.70 17.45
C LYS A 19 0.79 16.82 18.61
N ASP A 20 -0.15 16.19 19.30
CA ASP A 20 0.13 15.25 20.39
C ASP A 20 0.28 13.81 19.91
N TYR A 21 0.47 13.63 18.59
CA TYR A 21 0.65 12.33 17.91
C TYR A 21 -0.52 11.36 18.10
N GLN A 22 -1.73 11.89 18.32
CA GLN A 22 -2.93 11.08 18.39
C GLN A 22 -3.58 11.02 16.99
N PRO A 23 -4.13 9.85 16.60
CA PRO A 23 -4.92 9.76 15.37
C PRO A 23 -6.08 10.77 15.36
N ASP A 24 -6.19 11.53 14.29
CA ASP A 24 -7.32 12.39 14.02
C ASP A 24 -8.31 11.66 13.10
N PHE A 25 -9.29 11.02 13.72
CA PHE A 25 -10.26 10.21 12.98
C PHE A 25 -11.27 11.05 12.20
N ASP A 26 -11.52 12.31 12.55
CA ASP A 26 -12.39 13.18 11.77
C ASP A 26 -11.72 13.57 10.44
N SER A 27 -10.48 14.02 10.48
CA SER A 27 -9.68 14.24 9.27
C SER A 27 -9.48 12.92 8.48
N PHE A 28 -9.37 11.78 9.15
CA PHE A 28 -9.22 10.49 8.48
C PHE A 28 -10.48 10.09 7.70
N ARG A 29 -11.68 10.34 8.25
CA ARG A 29 -12.96 10.14 7.52
C ARG A 29 -13.03 10.98 6.26
N CYS A 30 -12.79 12.29 6.37
CA CYS A 30 -12.77 13.20 5.22
C CYS A 30 -11.77 12.73 4.14
N TYR A 31 -10.60 12.29 4.56
CA TYR A 31 -9.58 11.77 3.66
C TYR A 31 -10.02 10.49 2.93
N LEU A 32 -10.63 9.53 3.63
CA LEU A 32 -11.13 8.30 2.99
C LEU A 32 -12.26 8.59 1.99
N GLU A 33 -13.18 9.51 2.31
CA GLU A 33 -14.22 9.98 1.39
C GLU A 33 -13.60 10.66 0.16
N TRP A 34 -12.54 11.45 0.35
CA TRP A 34 -11.80 12.03 -0.76
C TRP A 34 -11.15 10.94 -1.62
N LEU A 35 -10.56 9.89 -1.06
CA LEU A 35 -10.01 8.77 -1.82
C LEU A 35 -11.08 8.08 -2.68
N ILE A 36 -12.30 7.90 -2.17
CA ILE A 36 -13.43 7.39 -2.97
C ILE A 36 -13.67 8.31 -4.17
N SER A 37 -13.72 9.63 -3.97
CA SER A 37 -13.89 10.61 -5.05
C SER A 37 -12.76 10.57 -6.09
N GLN A 38 -11.57 10.07 -5.71
CA GLN A 38 -10.42 9.86 -6.58
C GLN A 38 -10.42 8.47 -7.27
N ASN A 39 -11.53 7.74 -7.23
CA ASN A 39 -11.69 6.39 -7.78
C ASN A 39 -10.76 5.33 -7.13
N ALA A 40 -10.55 5.41 -5.82
CA ALA A 40 -9.96 4.31 -5.10
C ALA A 40 -10.86 3.07 -5.20
N LEU A 41 -10.28 1.92 -5.58
CA LEU A 41 -11.00 0.65 -5.62
C LEU A 41 -11.22 0.09 -4.21
N ALA A 42 -10.22 0.24 -3.37
CA ALA A 42 -10.16 -0.30 -2.02
C ALA A 42 -9.24 0.58 -1.17
N PHE A 43 -9.17 0.37 0.14
CA PHE A 43 -8.20 1.01 1.02
C PHE A 43 -7.23 -0.01 1.60
N ALA A 44 -5.94 0.34 1.69
CA ALA A 44 -4.97 -0.41 2.48
C ALA A 44 -4.57 0.42 3.71
N VAL A 45 -5.11 0.06 4.88
CA VAL A 45 -4.84 0.72 6.15
C VAL A 45 -3.77 -0.01 6.96
N ASN A 46 -3.25 0.61 8.02
CA ASN A 46 -2.18 0.04 8.86
C ASN A 46 -0.92 -0.35 8.06
N MET A 47 -0.77 0.22 6.87
CA MET A 47 0.45 0.09 6.09
C MET A 47 1.54 1.01 6.65
N ASP A 48 2.74 0.87 6.12
CA ASP A 48 3.86 1.72 6.48
C ASP A 48 3.58 3.22 6.20
N THR A 49 2.84 3.52 5.14
CA THR A 49 2.38 4.87 4.78
C THR A 49 1.50 5.50 5.85
N GLY A 50 0.62 4.72 6.46
CA GLY A 50 -0.26 5.13 7.57
C GLY A 50 0.37 4.93 8.94
N GLU A 51 1.69 4.82 9.01
CA GLU A 51 2.45 4.63 10.26
C GLU A 51 2.02 3.39 11.07
N GLY A 52 1.46 2.38 10.40
CA GLY A 52 0.98 1.14 11.03
C GLY A 52 1.95 0.48 12.02
N PRO A 53 3.28 0.44 11.74
CA PRO A 53 4.27 -0.07 12.70
C PRO A 53 4.36 0.72 14.01
N GLN A 54 4.03 2.03 14.01
CA GLN A 54 4.08 2.92 15.16
C GLN A 54 2.77 2.93 15.96
N LEU A 55 1.70 2.35 15.41
CA LEU A 55 0.40 2.25 16.09
C LEU A 55 0.37 1.10 17.09
N ASN A 56 -0.25 1.32 18.24
CA ASN A 56 -0.62 0.22 19.12
C ASN A 56 -1.80 -0.59 18.55
N LEU A 57 -2.10 -1.74 19.14
CA LEU A 57 -3.15 -2.63 18.63
C LEU A 57 -4.54 -1.98 18.63
N GLN A 58 -4.88 -1.20 19.66
CA GLN A 58 -6.18 -0.55 19.76
C GLN A 58 -6.35 0.52 18.67
N GLU A 59 -5.30 1.30 18.41
CA GLU A 59 -5.30 2.28 17.32
C GLU A 59 -5.47 1.60 15.97
N ARG A 60 -4.76 0.48 15.72
CA ARG A 60 -4.90 -0.29 14.48
C ARG A 60 -6.32 -0.81 14.28
N LEU A 61 -6.96 -1.31 15.34
CA LEU A 61 -8.34 -1.78 15.27
C LEU A 61 -9.31 -0.63 15.00
N GLU A 62 -9.09 0.54 15.62
CA GLU A 62 -9.93 1.70 15.38
C GLU A 62 -9.77 2.24 13.96
N VAL A 63 -8.55 2.28 13.41
CA VAL A 63 -8.30 2.63 12.00
C VAL A 63 -9.08 1.70 11.06
N ILE A 64 -9.10 0.39 11.33
CA ILE A 64 -9.87 -0.58 10.54
C ILE A 64 -11.36 -0.27 10.63
N ARG A 65 -11.90 -0.03 11.84
CA ARG A 65 -13.34 0.24 12.03
C ARG A 65 -13.78 1.49 11.30
N VAL A 66 -13.01 2.58 11.42
CA VAL A 66 -13.31 3.83 10.70
C VAL A 66 -13.23 3.63 9.19
N ALA A 67 -12.23 2.89 8.71
CA ALA A 67 -12.12 2.60 7.28
C ALA A 67 -13.30 1.75 6.78
N LYS A 68 -13.75 0.75 7.53
CA LYS A 68 -14.92 -0.05 7.19
C LYS A 68 -16.22 0.75 7.22
N GLU A 69 -16.36 1.68 8.17
CA GLU A 69 -17.52 2.59 8.24
C GLU A 69 -17.66 3.42 6.96
N ILE A 70 -16.55 4.01 6.47
CA ILE A 70 -16.56 4.85 5.25
C ILE A 70 -16.63 4.01 3.98
N ALA A 71 -15.96 2.86 3.95
CA ALA A 71 -15.93 1.95 2.80
C ALA A 71 -17.30 1.34 2.48
N GLY A 72 -18.11 1.11 3.52
CA GLY A 72 -19.37 0.39 3.39
C GLY A 72 -19.16 -1.00 2.77
N ASP A 73 -20.14 -1.41 1.93
CA ASP A 73 -20.08 -2.70 1.21
C ASP A 73 -19.43 -2.57 -0.18
N HIS A 74 -18.98 -1.37 -0.57
CA HIS A 74 -18.56 -1.08 -1.94
C HIS A 74 -17.04 -1.05 -2.13
N HIS A 75 -16.30 -0.74 -1.06
CA HIS A 75 -14.84 -0.61 -1.12
C HIS A 75 -14.19 -1.61 -0.14
N PRO A 76 -13.44 -2.62 -0.63
CA PRO A 76 -12.72 -3.50 0.27
C PRO A 76 -11.71 -2.75 1.15
N VAL A 77 -11.57 -3.18 2.40
CA VAL A 77 -10.54 -2.69 3.33
C VAL A 77 -9.50 -3.77 3.55
N LEU A 78 -8.27 -3.49 3.15
CA LEU A 78 -7.11 -4.33 3.40
C LEU A 78 -6.36 -3.79 4.61
N ALA A 79 -5.87 -4.67 5.49
CA ALA A 79 -5.04 -4.25 6.61
C ALA A 79 -3.62 -4.78 6.51
N GLY A 80 -2.64 -3.89 6.70
CA GLY A 80 -1.24 -4.27 6.86
C GLY A 80 -1.05 -5.07 8.15
N LEU A 81 -0.55 -6.32 8.03
CA LEU A 81 -0.23 -7.18 9.15
C LEU A 81 1.29 -7.26 9.32
N MET A 82 1.78 -6.71 10.42
CA MET A 82 3.19 -6.72 10.79
C MET A 82 3.34 -7.27 12.20
N ALA A 83 4.11 -8.34 12.35
CA ALA A 83 4.23 -9.06 13.62
C ALA A 83 5.66 -9.59 13.83
N GLY A 84 6.06 -9.74 15.08
CA GLY A 84 7.36 -10.27 15.46
C GLY A 84 7.52 -11.78 15.22
N GLY A 85 6.41 -12.53 15.15
CA GLY A 85 6.40 -13.98 14.92
C GLY A 85 5.01 -14.51 14.62
N THR A 86 4.91 -15.80 14.30
CA THR A 86 3.67 -16.45 13.83
C THR A 86 2.53 -16.37 14.85
N ILE A 87 2.81 -16.57 16.12
CA ILE A 87 1.77 -16.56 17.19
C ILE A 87 1.12 -15.17 17.29
N ASP A 88 1.95 -14.11 17.29
CA ASP A 88 1.49 -12.73 17.33
C ASP A 88 0.73 -12.36 16.03
N ALA A 89 1.25 -12.80 14.88
CA ALA A 89 0.59 -12.58 13.59
C ALA A 89 -0.82 -13.19 13.54
N ILE A 90 -0.99 -14.41 14.02
CA ILE A 90 -2.29 -15.09 14.11
C ILE A 90 -3.24 -14.33 15.05
N ALA A 91 -2.76 -13.92 16.21
CA ALA A 91 -3.57 -13.18 17.17
C ALA A 91 -4.07 -11.85 16.60
N GLN A 92 -3.19 -11.07 15.95
CA GLN A 92 -3.57 -9.84 15.28
C GLN A 92 -4.53 -10.08 14.11
N ALA A 93 -4.27 -11.10 13.28
CA ALA A 93 -5.10 -11.42 12.12
C ALA A 93 -6.54 -11.77 12.51
N LYS A 94 -6.75 -12.52 13.61
CA LYS A 94 -8.07 -12.82 14.16
C LYS A 94 -8.82 -11.55 14.60
N LEU A 95 -8.14 -10.65 15.31
CA LEU A 95 -8.74 -9.38 15.73
C LEU A 95 -9.05 -8.46 14.53
N PHE A 96 -8.24 -8.48 13.49
CA PHE A 96 -8.52 -7.75 12.26
C PHE A 96 -9.73 -8.35 11.51
N ALA A 97 -9.86 -9.68 11.50
CA ALA A 97 -11.05 -10.36 10.97
C ALA A 97 -12.32 -9.97 11.73
N GLU A 98 -12.26 -9.96 13.07
CA GLU A 98 -13.37 -9.49 13.92
C GLU A 98 -13.71 -8.00 13.69
N ALA A 99 -12.72 -7.16 13.36
CA ALA A 99 -12.93 -5.77 13.00
C ALA A 99 -13.50 -5.57 11.58
N GLY A 100 -13.66 -6.66 10.79
CA GLY A 100 -14.33 -6.67 9.50
C GLY A 100 -13.44 -6.40 8.29
N VAL A 101 -12.14 -6.59 8.41
CA VAL A 101 -11.19 -6.46 7.29
C VAL A 101 -11.51 -7.48 6.19
N ASP A 102 -11.36 -7.10 4.92
CA ASP A 102 -11.68 -7.96 3.78
C ASP A 102 -10.46 -8.78 3.30
N ALA A 103 -9.25 -8.32 3.57
CA ALA A 103 -8.01 -9.04 3.28
C ALA A 103 -6.85 -8.51 4.13
N LEU A 104 -5.79 -9.31 4.24
CA LEU A 104 -4.53 -8.92 4.90
C LEU A 104 -3.44 -8.66 3.86
N VAL A 105 -2.66 -7.59 4.06
CA VAL A 105 -1.38 -7.40 3.38
C VAL A 105 -0.29 -7.82 4.36
N VAL A 106 0.26 -9.02 4.17
CA VAL A 106 1.18 -9.62 5.14
C VAL A 106 2.60 -9.18 4.86
N PHE A 107 3.16 -8.38 5.76
CA PHE A 107 4.54 -7.90 5.68
C PHE A 107 5.54 -9.04 5.86
N PRO A 108 6.71 -8.98 5.18
CA PRO A 108 7.77 -9.96 5.40
C PRO A 108 8.26 -9.91 6.85
N ASN A 109 8.36 -11.08 7.47
CA ASN A 109 8.93 -11.18 8.82
C ASN A 109 10.46 -10.99 8.79
N ALA A 110 11.03 -10.43 9.85
CA ALA A 110 12.47 -10.24 9.97
C ALA A 110 13.27 -11.55 9.84
N ALA A 111 12.69 -12.69 10.23
CA ALA A 111 13.32 -14.01 10.08
C ALA A 111 13.53 -14.42 8.61
N PHE A 112 12.83 -13.78 7.65
CA PHE A 112 12.98 -14.09 6.23
C PHE A 112 14.21 -13.43 5.58
N ARG A 113 14.86 -12.48 6.27
CA ARG A 113 15.97 -11.68 5.72
C ARG A 113 17.27 -12.48 5.57
N ASN A 114 17.42 -13.58 6.30
CA ASN A 114 18.64 -14.41 6.23
C ASN A 114 18.59 -15.34 5.01
N GLN A 115 19.66 -15.33 4.23
CA GLN A 115 19.78 -16.16 3.03
C GLN A 115 20.89 -17.20 3.21
N PRO A 116 20.72 -18.44 2.70
CA PRO A 116 19.53 -18.92 2.00
C PRO A 116 18.33 -19.12 2.93
N LEU A 117 17.15 -18.71 2.47
CA LEU A 117 15.90 -18.86 3.21
C LEU A 117 15.30 -20.26 2.99
N ASP A 118 15.05 -21.01 4.06
CA ASP A 118 14.29 -22.25 4.01
C ASP A 118 12.84 -21.95 3.60
N PRO A 119 12.33 -22.50 2.49
CA PRO A 119 10.98 -22.23 2.01
C PRO A 119 9.87 -22.53 3.03
N ARG A 120 10.10 -23.47 3.93
CA ARG A 120 9.13 -23.85 4.98
C ARG A 120 8.83 -22.69 5.93
N ILE A 121 9.80 -21.79 6.15
CA ILE A 121 9.63 -20.66 7.08
C ILE A 121 8.54 -19.69 6.58
N PRO A 122 8.67 -19.05 5.41
CA PRO A 122 7.64 -18.15 4.92
C PRO A 122 6.33 -18.87 4.58
N VAL A 123 6.38 -20.09 4.07
CA VAL A 123 5.18 -20.85 3.71
C VAL A 123 4.35 -21.16 4.96
N ASN A 124 4.94 -21.73 6.02
CA ASN A 124 4.21 -22.02 7.25
C ASN A 124 3.69 -20.74 7.93
N TYR A 125 4.45 -19.64 7.89
CA TYR A 125 4.00 -18.35 8.44
C TYR A 125 2.71 -17.87 7.78
N HIS A 126 2.69 -17.78 6.45
CA HIS A 126 1.54 -17.31 5.71
C HIS A 126 0.35 -18.29 5.76
N TRP A 127 0.66 -19.60 5.68
CA TRP A 127 -0.36 -20.63 5.82
C TRP A 127 -1.09 -20.53 7.17
N SER A 128 -0.35 -20.44 8.27
CA SER A 128 -0.93 -20.35 9.61
C SER A 128 -1.80 -19.12 9.80
N ILE A 129 -1.37 -17.97 9.25
CA ILE A 129 -2.16 -16.73 9.28
C ILE A 129 -3.46 -16.92 8.49
N ALA A 130 -3.37 -17.47 7.28
CA ALA A 130 -4.52 -17.68 6.40
C ALA A 130 -5.55 -18.66 7.00
N GLU A 131 -5.08 -19.78 7.52
CA GLU A 131 -5.92 -20.83 8.08
C GLU A 131 -6.64 -20.34 9.33
N GLU A 132 -5.91 -19.69 10.24
CA GLU A 132 -6.43 -19.29 11.55
C GLU A 132 -7.32 -18.03 11.50
N SER A 133 -7.10 -17.14 10.55
CA SER A 133 -7.94 -15.95 10.37
C SER A 133 -9.08 -16.16 9.39
N GLY A 134 -8.95 -17.12 8.48
CA GLY A 134 -9.87 -17.32 7.37
C GLY A 134 -9.86 -16.21 6.31
N LEU A 135 -8.99 -15.21 6.46
CA LEU A 135 -8.93 -14.03 5.58
C LEU A 135 -8.11 -14.30 4.30
N PRO A 136 -8.50 -13.66 3.18
CA PRO A 136 -7.64 -13.55 2.02
C PRO A 136 -6.32 -12.85 2.36
N ILE A 137 -5.24 -13.24 1.66
CA ILE A 137 -3.90 -12.69 1.86
C ILE A 137 -3.36 -12.11 0.56
N VAL A 138 -2.82 -10.91 0.64
CA VAL A 138 -1.88 -10.32 -0.32
C VAL A 138 -0.48 -10.49 0.24
N LEU A 139 0.36 -11.27 -0.46
CA LEU A 139 1.78 -11.38 -0.15
C LEU A 139 2.47 -10.03 -0.39
N PHE A 140 3.48 -9.71 0.40
CA PHE A 140 4.21 -8.46 0.21
C PHE A 140 5.70 -8.74 -0.01
N GLN A 141 6.19 -8.50 -1.22
CA GLN A 141 7.60 -8.41 -1.56
C GLN A 141 8.05 -6.96 -1.40
N LEU A 142 9.02 -6.73 -0.55
CA LEU A 142 9.55 -5.40 -0.25
C LEU A 142 11.07 -5.43 -0.39
N ALA A 143 11.64 -4.39 -0.98
CA ALA A 143 13.08 -4.25 -1.11
C ALA A 143 13.81 -4.40 0.23
N SER A 144 14.93 -5.09 0.22
CA SER A 144 15.73 -5.38 1.44
C SER A 144 16.24 -4.12 2.14
N VAL A 145 16.49 -3.04 1.40
CA VAL A 145 16.90 -1.72 1.95
C VAL A 145 15.84 -1.12 2.86
N PHE A 146 14.56 -1.50 2.69
CA PHE A 146 13.45 -1.12 3.56
C PHE A 146 13.11 -2.21 4.58
N GLY A 147 14.01 -3.17 4.77
CA GLY A 147 13.83 -4.25 5.73
C GLY A 147 12.90 -5.36 5.27
N GLY A 148 12.59 -5.43 3.98
CA GLY A 148 11.78 -6.46 3.38
C GLY A 148 12.55 -7.66 2.84
N VAL A 149 11.88 -8.45 2.03
CA VAL A 149 12.41 -9.66 1.36
C VAL A 149 11.79 -9.78 -0.03
N ASN A 150 12.63 -10.11 -0.99
CA ASN A 150 12.23 -10.55 -2.32
C ASN A 150 12.31 -12.09 -2.36
N TYR A 151 11.20 -12.76 -2.63
CA TYR A 151 11.14 -14.22 -2.65
C TYR A 151 11.77 -14.78 -3.93
N THR A 152 12.51 -15.88 -3.82
CA THR A 152 12.91 -16.64 -5.00
C THR A 152 11.68 -17.25 -5.70
N ARG A 153 11.81 -17.57 -7.00
CA ARG A 153 10.74 -18.24 -7.77
C ARG A 153 10.20 -19.47 -7.05
N ALA A 154 11.08 -20.30 -6.52
CA ALA A 154 10.68 -21.51 -5.81
C ALA A 154 9.81 -21.20 -4.57
N ILE A 155 10.20 -20.20 -3.78
CA ILE A 155 9.44 -19.79 -2.59
C ILE A 155 8.10 -19.14 -3.00
N LEU A 156 8.11 -18.25 -3.99
CA LEU A 156 6.89 -17.58 -4.43
C LEU A 156 5.88 -18.57 -4.98
N LEU A 157 6.32 -19.56 -5.77
CA LEU A 157 5.46 -20.63 -6.29
C LEU A 157 4.84 -21.49 -5.17
N GLU A 158 5.55 -21.74 -4.07
CA GLU A 158 4.98 -22.44 -2.93
C GLU A 158 3.97 -21.55 -2.16
N LEU A 159 4.28 -20.26 -1.98
CA LEU A 159 3.39 -19.33 -1.30
C LEU A 159 2.04 -19.15 -2.03
N ILE A 160 2.05 -19.07 -3.36
CA ILE A 160 0.83 -18.90 -4.14
C ILE A 160 -0.05 -20.17 -4.23
N LYS A 161 0.44 -21.32 -3.74
CA LYS A 161 -0.39 -22.53 -3.57
C LYS A 161 -1.33 -22.42 -2.37
N ILE A 162 -1.08 -21.51 -1.43
CA ILE A 162 -1.97 -21.25 -0.30
C ILE A 162 -3.30 -20.72 -0.86
N PRO A 163 -4.45 -21.39 -0.62
CA PRO A 163 -5.71 -21.05 -1.30
C PRO A 163 -6.16 -19.60 -1.03
N GLN A 164 -5.89 -19.06 0.15
CA GLN A 164 -6.27 -17.71 0.57
C GLN A 164 -5.35 -16.62 0.00
N VAL A 165 -4.21 -16.97 -0.62
CA VAL A 165 -3.36 -15.97 -1.28
C VAL A 165 -4.05 -15.52 -2.57
N ILE A 166 -4.52 -14.28 -2.61
CA ILE A 166 -5.25 -13.69 -3.75
C ILE A 166 -4.39 -12.78 -4.60
N GLY A 167 -3.25 -12.32 -4.08
CA GLY A 167 -2.40 -11.39 -4.80
C GLY A 167 -1.00 -11.28 -4.21
N VAL A 168 -0.17 -10.58 -4.95
CA VAL A 168 1.19 -10.19 -4.57
C VAL A 168 1.32 -8.69 -4.74
N LYS A 169 1.64 -7.96 -3.66
CA LYS A 169 2.18 -6.60 -3.73
C LYS A 169 3.67 -6.71 -3.98
N GLU A 170 4.13 -6.23 -5.12
CA GLU A 170 5.53 -6.22 -5.50
C GLU A 170 6.09 -4.80 -5.37
N ALA A 171 7.03 -4.60 -4.46
CA ALA A 171 7.71 -3.34 -4.16
C ALA A 171 9.22 -3.55 -3.98
N SER A 172 9.83 -4.24 -4.93
CA SER A 172 11.29 -4.45 -4.96
C SER A 172 12.05 -3.17 -5.33
N PHE A 173 11.39 -2.22 -5.98
CA PHE A 173 11.98 -1.04 -6.63
C PHE A 173 13.03 -1.40 -7.69
N ASP A 174 12.92 -2.61 -8.25
CA ASP A 174 13.79 -3.16 -9.29
C ASP A 174 12.93 -3.69 -10.45
N VAL A 175 13.04 -3.05 -11.61
CA VAL A 175 12.28 -3.40 -12.83
C VAL A 175 12.57 -4.84 -13.28
N GLN A 176 13.81 -5.31 -13.15
CA GLN A 176 14.16 -6.68 -13.55
C GLN A 176 13.54 -7.69 -12.61
N TYR A 177 13.55 -7.40 -11.30
CA TYR A 177 12.89 -8.26 -10.34
C TYR A 177 11.37 -8.24 -10.49
N PHE A 178 10.79 -7.10 -10.85
CA PHE A 178 9.36 -7.02 -11.18
C PHE A 178 9.01 -7.92 -12.35
N ALA A 179 9.76 -7.85 -13.45
CA ALA A 179 9.59 -8.75 -14.61
C ALA A 179 9.74 -10.24 -14.22
N TYR A 180 10.73 -10.56 -13.39
CA TYR A 180 10.90 -11.91 -12.84
C TYR A 180 9.68 -12.37 -12.03
N THR A 181 9.05 -11.48 -11.26
CA THR A 181 7.81 -11.78 -10.53
C THR A 181 6.66 -12.05 -11.51
N VAL A 182 6.50 -11.22 -12.55
CA VAL A 182 5.49 -11.44 -13.61
C VAL A 182 5.65 -12.83 -14.23
N GLU A 183 6.86 -13.17 -14.67
CA GLU A 183 7.16 -14.50 -15.25
C GLU A 183 6.85 -15.64 -14.26
N THR A 184 7.15 -15.42 -12.96
CA THR A 184 6.87 -16.43 -11.94
C THR A 184 5.38 -16.66 -11.75
N LEU A 185 4.59 -15.58 -11.69
CA LEU A 185 3.14 -15.68 -11.54
C LEU A 185 2.45 -16.28 -12.78
N ALA A 186 3.02 -16.08 -13.98
CA ALA A 186 2.53 -16.73 -15.20
C ALA A 186 2.67 -18.27 -15.19
N MET A 187 3.48 -18.83 -14.28
CA MET A 187 3.63 -20.28 -14.09
C MET A 187 2.60 -20.85 -13.09
N ALA A 188 1.77 -20.02 -12.49
CA ALA A 188 0.79 -20.47 -11.50
C ALA A 188 -0.42 -21.16 -12.20
N ASP A 189 -0.96 -22.20 -11.55
CA ASP A 189 -2.16 -22.91 -12.04
C ASP A 189 -3.47 -22.11 -11.83
N ARG A 190 -3.38 -20.92 -11.22
CA ARG A 190 -4.52 -20.02 -10.95
C ARG A 190 -4.12 -18.57 -11.11
N SER A 191 -5.12 -17.71 -11.32
CA SER A 191 -4.89 -16.26 -11.37
C SER A 191 -4.50 -15.73 -10.00
N ILE A 192 -3.42 -14.95 -9.96
CA ILE A 192 -2.92 -14.20 -8.80
C ILE A 192 -2.82 -12.74 -9.21
N THR A 193 -3.50 -11.85 -8.51
CA THR A 193 -3.42 -10.42 -8.78
C THR A 193 -2.01 -9.89 -8.51
N LEU A 194 -1.41 -9.21 -9.47
CA LEU A 194 -0.14 -8.53 -9.28
C LEU A 194 -0.39 -7.04 -9.06
N LEU A 195 -0.14 -6.59 -7.84
CA LEU A 195 -0.23 -5.19 -7.45
C LEU A 195 1.15 -4.55 -7.46
N THR A 196 1.36 -3.53 -8.31
CA THR A 196 2.59 -2.76 -8.17
C THR A 196 2.60 -1.97 -6.88
N GLY A 197 3.72 -2.04 -6.16
CA GLY A 197 4.07 -1.19 -5.02
C GLY A 197 5.28 -0.31 -5.32
N ASN A 198 5.61 -0.16 -6.60
CA ASN A 198 6.82 0.50 -7.08
C ASN A 198 6.54 1.95 -7.46
N ASP A 199 6.58 2.84 -6.50
CA ASP A 199 6.29 4.27 -6.68
C ASP A 199 7.24 5.00 -7.66
N ARG A 200 8.37 4.37 -8.04
CA ARG A 200 9.38 4.96 -8.96
C ARG A 200 9.25 4.53 -10.43
N PHE A 201 8.38 3.56 -10.76
CA PHE A 201 8.12 3.11 -12.13
C PHE A 201 6.70 2.57 -12.31
N ILE A 202 5.72 3.38 -11.90
CA ILE A 202 4.30 2.99 -11.86
C ILE A 202 3.79 2.60 -13.25
N THR A 203 4.00 3.46 -14.25
CA THR A 203 3.54 3.23 -15.63
C THR A 203 4.20 1.99 -16.23
N GLU A 204 5.50 1.84 -16.03
CA GLU A 204 6.27 0.70 -16.53
C GLU A 204 5.79 -0.63 -15.89
N SER A 205 5.39 -0.61 -14.61
CA SER A 205 4.82 -1.78 -13.95
C SER A 205 3.55 -2.27 -14.65
N PHE A 206 2.68 -1.36 -15.06
CA PHE A 206 1.47 -1.70 -15.81
C PHE A 206 1.79 -2.28 -17.19
N LEU A 207 2.76 -1.71 -17.89
CA LEU A 207 3.21 -2.23 -19.19
C LEU A 207 3.88 -3.60 -19.07
N LEU A 208 4.47 -3.92 -17.93
CA LEU A 208 5.08 -5.22 -17.64
C LEU A 208 4.05 -6.27 -17.20
N GLY A 209 2.84 -5.88 -16.79
CA GLY A 209 1.78 -6.85 -16.45
C GLY A 209 1.20 -6.70 -15.04
N ALA A 210 1.43 -5.59 -14.33
CA ALA A 210 0.65 -5.30 -13.14
C ALA A 210 -0.84 -5.19 -13.50
N THR A 211 -1.70 -5.80 -12.70
CA THR A 211 -3.16 -5.75 -12.89
C THR A 211 -3.84 -4.73 -12.01
N GLY A 212 -3.15 -4.24 -10.98
CA GLY A 212 -3.59 -3.20 -10.07
C GLY A 212 -2.40 -2.55 -9.39
N ALA A 213 -2.68 -1.63 -8.47
CA ALA A 213 -1.66 -0.89 -7.74
C ALA A 213 -1.98 -0.81 -6.25
N LEU A 214 -1.01 -1.13 -5.38
CA LEU A 214 -1.06 -0.84 -3.96
C LEU A 214 0.16 0.02 -3.60
N LEU A 215 -0.01 1.33 -3.70
CA LEU A 215 1.06 2.32 -3.68
C LEU A 215 0.97 3.25 -2.47
N GLY A 216 2.13 3.61 -1.94
CA GLY A 216 2.25 4.72 -1.00
C GLY A 216 1.97 6.07 -1.66
N PHE A 217 2.43 6.28 -2.91
CA PHE A 217 2.13 7.45 -3.71
C PHE A 217 0.62 7.67 -3.90
N ALA A 218 -0.16 6.59 -4.02
CA ALA A 218 -1.61 6.70 -4.17
C ALA A 218 -2.31 7.31 -2.95
N ALA A 219 -1.63 7.48 -1.81
CA ALA A 219 -2.16 8.23 -0.68
C ALA A 219 -2.52 9.68 -1.05
N ILE A 220 -1.81 10.27 -1.98
CA ILE A 220 -2.07 11.61 -2.52
C ILE A 220 -2.35 11.58 -4.03
N GLY A 221 -1.70 10.70 -4.78
CA GLY A 221 -1.82 10.60 -6.24
C GLY A 221 -2.87 9.61 -6.74
N CYS A 222 -3.85 9.21 -5.92
CA CYS A 222 -4.85 8.17 -6.24
C CYS A 222 -5.54 8.43 -7.60
N GLY A 223 -6.08 9.62 -7.82
CA GLY A 223 -6.77 9.97 -9.05
C GLY A 223 -5.89 9.95 -10.29
N LEU A 224 -4.61 10.28 -10.15
CA LEU A 224 -3.64 10.19 -11.25
C LEU A 224 -3.35 8.74 -11.64
N VAL A 225 -3.15 7.87 -10.66
CA VAL A 225 -2.94 6.43 -10.88
C VAL A 225 -4.20 5.77 -11.45
N ALA A 226 -5.39 6.11 -10.93
CA ALA A 226 -6.66 5.62 -11.44
C ALA A 226 -6.86 5.96 -12.93
N LYS A 227 -6.50 7.19 -13.35
CA LYS A 227 -6.52 7.59 -14.76
C LYS A 227 -5.55 6.77 -15.62
N GLN A 228 -4.36 6.45 -15.11
CA GLN A 228 -3.41 5.58 -15.84
C GLN A 228 -3.95 4.16 -16.00
N ILE A 229 -4.52 3.57 -14.95
CA ILE A 229 -5.13 2.24 -15.03
C ILE A 229 -6.30 2.22 -16.02
N ALA A 230 -7.15 3.25 -15.99
CA ALA A 230 -8.26 3.37 -16.93
C ALA A 230 -7.77 3.49 -18.38
N ALA A 231 -6.76 4.31 -18.64
CA ALA A 231 -6.15 4.46 -19.96
C ALA A 231 -5.54 3.12 -20.45
N LEU A 232 -4.86 2.38 -19.56
CA LEU A 232 -4.32 1.06 -19.88
C LEU A 232 -5.41 0.07 -20.28
N HIS A 233 -6.50 -0.02 -19.51
CA HIS A 233 -7.61 -0.93 -19.80
C HIS A 233 -8.34 -0.57 -21.10
N GLN A 234 -8.35 0.70 -21.48
CA GLN A 234 -8.93 1.17 -22.76
C GLN A 234 -7.96 1.06 -23.94
N GLY A 235 -6.70 0.71 -23.70
CA GLY A 235 -5.66 0.70 -24.72
C GLY A 235 -5.25 2.11 -25.19
N ASP A 236 -5.57 3.14 -24.39
CA ASP A 236 -5.26 4.55 -24.72
C ASP A 236 -3.82 4.88 -24.33
N LEU A 237 -2.90 4.51 -25.20
CA LEU A 237 -1.47 4.77 -25.01
C LEU A 237 -1.13 6.26 -25.06
N GLU A 238 -1.92 7.08 -25.74
CA GLU A 238 -1.69 8.53 -25.82
C GLU A 238 -1.90 9.17 -24.44
N ILE A 239 -3.00 8.87 -23.77
CA ILE A 239 -3.26 9.33 -22.41
C ILE A 239 -2.22 8.77 -21.43
N LEU A 240 -1.86 7.49 -21.55
CA LEU A 240 -0.86 6.87 -20.69
C LEU A 240 0.49 7.58 -20.79
N VAL A 241 0.96 7.86 -22.00
CA VAL A 241 2.22 8.59 -22.27
C VAL A 241 2.17 10.01 -21.75
N LYS A 242 1.03 10.71 -21.88
CA LYS A 242 0.86 12.08 -21.35
C LYS A 242 0.87 12.13 -19.84
N LEU A 243 0.23 11.13 -19.16
CA LEU A 243 0.17 11.09 -17.70
C LEU A 243 1.49 10.66 -17.07
N ARG A 244 2.29 9.84 -17.74
CA ARG A 244 3.54 9.29 -17.17
C ARG A 244 4.46 10.36 -16.57
N PRO A 245 4.87 11.45 -17.26
CA PRO A 245 5.76 12.43 -16.66
C PRO A 245 5.12 13.18 -15.47
N ILE A 246 3.81 13.37 -15.47
CA ILE A 246 3.08 14.01 -14.37
C ILE A 246 3.10 13.11 -13.13
N VAL A 247 2.69 11.84 -13.30
CA VAL A 247 2.66 10.85 -12.21
C VAL A 247 4.07 10.62 -11.68
N GLN A 248 5.04 10.37 -12.56
CA GLN A 248 6.42 10.09 -12.16
C GLN A 248 7.05 11.29 -11.48
N GLY A 249 6.91 12.50 -12.05
CA GLY A 249 7.49 13.71 -11.48
C GLY A 249 6.94 14.01 -10.09
N PHE A 250 5.64 13.80 -9.86
CA PHE A 250 5.06 13.97 -8.53
C PHE A 250 5.45 12.85 -7.57
N ALA A 251 5.51 11.60 -8.03
CA ALA A 251 6.00 10.49 -7.22
C ALA A 251 7.48 10.69 -6.81
N ASP A 252 8.33 11.13 -7.73
CA ASP A 252 9.74 11.43 -7.46
C ASP A 252 9.88 12.56 -6.44
N TYR A 253 9.00 13.57 -6.47
CA TYR A 253 8.96 14.62 -5.45
C TYR A 253 8.61 14.05 -4.08
N ILE A 254 7.54 13.25 -3.98
CA ILE A 254 7.09 12.67 -2.71
C ILE A 254 8.17 11.75 -2.12
N TYR A 255 8.83 10.93 -2.96
CA TYR A 255 9.83 9.93 -2.54
C TYR A 255 11.28 10.40 -2.69
N ARG A 256 11.51 11.72 -2.85
CA ARG A 256 12.88 12.26 -2.82
C ARG A 256 13.57 12.03 -1.48
N ASP A 257 14.87 12.08 -1.46
CA ASP A 257 15.65 11.95 -0.23
C ASP A 257 15.41 13.14 0.73
N PRO A 258 15.30 12.90 2.05
CA PRO A 258 15.25 11.59 2.70
C PRO A 258 13.92 10.88 2.41
N VAL A 259 14.01 9.63 1.88
CA VAL A 259 12.82 8.88 1.43
C VAL A 259 11.78 8.69 2.55
N LEU A 260 12.22 8.52 3.80
CA LEU A 260 11.30 8.29 4.92
C LEU A 260 10.32 9.44 5.18
N ASP A 261 10.65 10.65 4.71
CA ASP A 261 9.81 11.84 4.87
C ASP A 261 8.60 11.84 3.92
N TYR A 262 8.47 10.84 3.03
CA TYR A 262 7.33 10.75 2.12
C TYR A 262 5.98 10.79 2.87
N ARG A 263 5.89 10.26 4.09
CA ARG A 263 4.68 10.30 4.91
C ARG A 263 4.30 11.72 5.29
N ALA A 264 5.28 12.50 5.75
CA ALA A 264 5.10 13.90 6.08
C ALA A 264 4.71 14.72 4.85
N ARG A 265 5.38 14.46 3.69
CA ARG A 265 5.06 15.12 2.41
C ARG A 265 3.65 14.80 1.94
N CYS A 266 3.19 13.54 2.07
CA CYS A 266 1.80 13.18 1.75
C CYS A 266 0.80 13.93 2.62
N LYS A 267 1.03 14.00 3.95
CA LYS A 267 0.15 14.74 4.87
C LYS A 267 0.14 16.23 4.56
N ALA A 268 1.32 16.84 4.37
CA ALA A 268 1.45 18.24 3.98
C ALA A 268 0.74 18.54 2.66
N ALA A 269 0.89 17.67 1.66
CA ALA A 269 0.21 17.80 0.37
C ALA A 269 -1.32 17.76 0.51
N LEU A 270 -1.84 16.80 1.29
CA LEU A 270 -3.28 16.68 1.56
C LEU A 270 -3.84 17.90 2.29
N ALA A 271 -3.08 18.48 3.23
CA ALA A 271 -3.48 19.71 3.91
C ALA A 271 -3.44 20.91 2.94
N ARG A 272 -2.45 21.01 2.05
CA ARG A 272 -2.35 22.08 1.03
C ARG A 272 -3.53 22.08 0.07
N ILE A 273 -4.04 20.92 -0.30
CA ILE A 273 -5.22 20.80 -1.17
C ILE A 273 -6.56 20.77 -0.39
N GLY A 274 -6.51 20.99 0.93
CA GLY A 274 -7.72 21.13 1.77
C GLY A 274 -8.46 19.84 2.09
N VAL A 275 -7.80 18.66 1.97
CA VAL A 275 -8.41 17.36 2.25
C VAL A 275 -8.36 17.01 3.74
N ILE A 276 -7.28 17.38 4.43
CA ILE A 276 -7.14 17.24 5.87
C ILE A 276 -6.82 18.60 6.51
N ASP A 277 -7.06 18.73 7.81
CA ASP A 277 -6.72 19.96 8.54
C ASP A 277 -5.20 20.11 8.68
N HIS A 278 -4.72 21.37 8.64
CA HIS A 278 -3.30 21.68 8.88
C HIS A 278 -2.83 21.30 10.29
N SER A 279 -3.73 21.20 11.26
CA SER A 279 -3.43 20.71 12.61
C SER A 279 -3.24 19.20 12.70
N SER A 280 -3.40 18.46 11.58
CA SER A 280 -3.39 16.98 11.53
C SER A 280 -2.29 16.39 10.64
N ILE A 281 -1.26 17.20 10.33
CA ILE A 281 -0.14 16.80 9.46
C ILE A 281 1.03 16.11 10.18
N TYR A 282 0.95 15.96 11.49
CA TYR A 282 2.06 15.44 12.28
C TYR A 282 2.34 13.97 12.02
N VAL A 283 3.62 13.59 12.16
CA VAL A 283 4.09 12.20 12.04
C VAL A 283 4.72 11.77 13.37
N ARG A 284 4.61 10.50 13.71
CA ARG A 284 5.18 10.00 14.97
C ARG A 284 6.71 9.99 14.95
N PRO A 285 7.38 10.38 16.04
CA PRO A 285 8.81 10.23 16.17
C PRO A 285 9.27 8.77 15.91
N PRO A 286 10.47 8.56 15.35
CA PRO A 286 11.54 9.54 15.15
C PRO A 286 11.43 10.37 13.87
N LEU A 287 10.31 10.34 13.15
CA LEU A 287 10.10 11.14 11.94
C LEU A 287 9.72 12.58 12.33
N PHE A 288 9.89 13.48 11.38
CA PHE A 288 9.58 14.91 11.53
C PHE A 288 8.60 15.34 10.44
N GLU A 289 7.87 16.41 10.72
CA GLU A 289 7.04 17.12 9.77
C GLU A 289 7.90 17.72 8.65
N VAL A 290 7.25 18.04 7.53
CA VAL A 290 7.86 18.80 6.43
C VAL A 290 8.32 20.17 6.95
N SER A 291 9.54 20.57 6.63
CA SER A 291 10.07 21.90 7.00
C SER A 291 9.36 23.02 6.24
N GLU A 292 9.35 24.22 6.83
CA GLU A 292 8.75 25.40 6.17
C GLU A 292 9.35 25.69 4.79
N ASP A 293 10.64 25.43 4.61
CA ASP A 293 11.36 25.62 3.36
C ASP A 293 10.89 24.66 2.26
N GLU A 294 10.31 23.52 2.61
CA GLU A 294 9.78 22.56 1.63
C GLU A 294 8.40 22.94 1.05
N PHE A 295 7.62 23.79 1.72
CA PHE A 295 6.25 24.12 1.26
C PHE A 295 6.23 24.79 -0.12
N SER A 296 7.19 25.64 -0.46
CA SER A 296 7.24 26.26 -1.79
C SER A 296 7.44 25.21 -2.89
N SER A 297 8.35 24.26 -2.68
CA SER A 297 8.59 23.19 -3.65
C SER A 297 7.45 22.15 -3.70
N LEU A 298 6.73 21.98 -2.59
CA LEU A 298 5.53 21.17 -2.55
C LEU A 298 4.40 21.78 -3.39
N ASP A 299 4.19 23.10 -3.25
CA ASP A 299 3.19 23.81 -4.05
C ASP A 299 3.49 23.72 -5.55
N GLU A 300 4.75 23.90 -5.95
CA GLU A 300 5.19 23.72 -7.35
C GLU A 300 4.89 22.29 -7.85
N ALA A 301 5.17 21.27 -7.04
CA ALA A 301 4.91 19.89 -7.39
C ALA A 301 3.40 19.61 -7.53
N LEU A 302 2.56 20.16 -6.66
CA LEU A 302 1.10 20.06 -6.72
C LEU A 302 0.52 20.77 -7.94
N HIS A 303 1.03 21.96 -8.29
CA HIS A 303 0.65 22.66 -9.54
C HIS A 303 1.01 21.84 -10.77
N HIS A 304 2.22 21.28 -10.85
CA HIS A 304 2.61 20.42 -11.98
C HIS A 304 1.75 19.15 -12.07
N ALA A 305 1.28 18.63 -10.92
CA ALA A 305 0.36 17.50 -10.86
C ALA A 305 -1.09 17.88 -11.21
N GLY A 306 -1.41 19.18 -11.34
CA GLY A 306 -2.77 19.67 -11.57
C GLY A 306 -3.69 19.47 -10.36
N MET A 307 -3.14 19.55 -9.14
CA MET A 307 -3.86 19.36 -7.88
C MET A 307 -4.08 20.69 -7.11
N LEU A 308 -3.36 21.75 -7.50
CA LEU A 308 -3.54 23.13 -7.09
C LEU A 308 -3.80 24.01 -8.30
#